data_b03cebdb1aed1c9a60efc6cee40afbc9
#
_entry.id   b03cebdb1aed1c9a60efc6cee40afbc9
#
_cell.length_a   1.000
_cell.length_b   1.000
_cell.length_c   1.000
_cell.angle_alpha   90.00
_cell.angle_beta   90.00
_cell.angle_gamma   90.00
#
_symmetry.space_group_name_H-M   'P 1'
#
loop_
_entity.id
_entity.type
_entity.pdbx_description
1 polymer ?
#
loop_
_entity_poly.entity_id
_entity_poly.type
_entity_poly.pdbx_seq_one_letter_code
_entity_poly.pdbx_strand_id
1 'polypeptide(L)'
;MQHLILESYMQPAWWLLVLTFFAGAVLPLQTGINGQLSRHVAGAIPAAMISFLVGTVILIAITLAMRQMPTVQTLRSAESWQLTGGMLGAFFLVSAAIAGPRIGAVLFIALVLAGQLTMALLLDHFGWAGFRESPVTLGKIGGILLIVVGIWMIRRG
;
A
#
# COMPACT_ATOMS: atom_id res chain seq x y z
N MET A 1 22.33 -3.86 30.29
CA MET A 1 22.38 -2.57 29.61
C MET A 1 22.14 -2.71 28.09
N GLN A 2 22.78 -3.64 27.39
CA GLN A 2 22.51 -3.91 25.95
C GLN A 2 21.07 -4.39 25.66
N HIS A 3 20.47 -5.19 26.54
CA HIS A 3 19.10 -5.67 26.40
C HIS A 3 18.06 -4.53 26.42
N LEU A 4 18.23 -3.54 27.28
CA LEU A 4 17.34 -2.39 27.38
C LEU A 4 17.46 -1.44 26.16
N ILE A 5 18.64 -1.37 25.56
CA ILE A 5 18.87 -0.58 24.34
C ILE A 5 18.19 -1.27 23.14
N LEU A 6 18.23 -2.59 23.04
CA LEU A 6 17.58 -3.34 21.97
C LEU A 6 16.04 -3.29 22.06
N GLU A 7 15.48 -3.31 23.27
CA GLU A 7 14.03 -3.14 23.49
C GLU A 7 13.53 -1.75 23.10
N SER A 8 14.33 -0.71 23.33
CA SER A 8 13.98 0.67 22.92
C SER A 8 13.90 0.85 21.40
N TYR A 9 14.62 0.05 20.62
CA TYR A 9 14.55 0.05 19.16
C TYR A 9 13.40 -0.83 18.59
N MET A 10 12.74 -1.64 19.41
CA MET A 10 11.70 -2.58 18.97
C MET A 10 10.27 -2.04 19.11
N GLN A 11 10.05 -0.94 19.83
CA GLN A 11 8.73 -0.30 19.89
C GLN A 11 8.60 0.68 18.73
N PRO A 12 7.67 0.48 17.80
CA PRO A 12 7.44 1.47 16.76
C PRO A 12 7.06 2.79 17.41
N ALA A 13 7.70 3.88 16.99
CA ALA A 13 7.35 5.20 17.50
C ALA A 13 5.86 5.44 17.25
N TRP A 14 5.12 5.84 18.29
CA TRP A 14 3.65 6.00 18.23
C TRP A 14 3.17 6.83 17.02
N TRP A 15 3.97 7.84 16.62
CA TRP A 15 3.65 8.67 15.46
C TRP A 15 3.66 7.89 14.13
N LEU A 16 4.49 6.84 14.00
CA LEU A 16 4.47 5.94 12.84
C LEU A 16 3.16 5.16 12.75
N LEU A 17 2.62 4.72 13.89
CA LEU A 17 1.33 4.03 13.94
C LEU A 17 0.20 4.96 13.49
N VAL A 18 0.20 6.20 14.00
CA VAL A 18 -0.77 7.23 13.62
C VAL A 18 -0.65 7.57 12.14
N LEU A 19 0.57 7.81 11.65
CA LEU A 19 0.83 8.10 10.23
C LEU A 19 0.30 6.96 9.34
N THR A 20 0.61 5.71 9.69
CA THR A 20 0.17 4.52 8.94
C THR A 20 -1.35 4.38 8.92
N PHE A 21 -2.02 4.67 10.05
CA PHE A 21 -3.48 4.67 10.12
C PHE A 21 -4.10 5.69 9.14
N PHE A 22 -3.62 6.92 9.16
CA PHE A 22 -4.12 7.96 8.25
C PHE A 22 -3.78 7.67 6.79
N ALA A 23 -2.59 7.12 6.50
CA ALA A 23 -2.24 6.67 5.16
C ALA A 23 -3.22 5.61 4.65
N GLY A 24 -3.60 4.65 5.51
CA GLY A 24 -4.64 3.66 5.18
C GLY A 24 -6.02 4.28 4.94
N ALA A 25 -6.41 5.27 5.76
CA ALA A 25 -7.71 5.95 5.65
C ALA A 25 -7.86 6.77 4.35
N VAL A 26 -6.75 7.19 3.74
CA VAL A 26 -6.76 7.91 2.44
C VAL A 26 -7.10 6.99 1.27
N LEU A 27 -6.82 5.68 1.35
CA LEU A 27 -7.01 4.75 0.24
C LEU A 27 -8.46 4.67 -0.30
N PRO A 28 -9.51 4.51 0.55
CA PRO A 28 -10.88 4.49 0.05
C PRO A 28 -11.30 5.83 -0.57
N LEU A 29 -10.82 6.93 -0.04
CA LEU A 29 -11.06 8.26 -0.60
C LEU A 29 -10.42 8.41 -2.00
N GLN A 30 -9.15 8.02 -2.13
CA GLN A 30 -8.43 8.00 -3.41
C GLN A 30 -9.14 7.10 -4.43
N THR A 31 -9.60 5.92 -4.00
CA THR A 31 -10.35 5.00 -4.86
C THR A 31 -11.65 5.63 -5.39
N GLY A 32 -12.40 6.32 -4.52
CA GLY A 32 -13.62 7.03 -4.89
C GLY A 32 -13.36 8.18 -5.88
N ILE A 33 -12.34 9.00 -5.62
CA ILE A 33 -11.93 10.11 -6.49
C ILE A 33 -11.53 9.59 -7.87
N ASN A 34 -10.68 8.55 -7.94
CA ASN A 34 -10.26 7.95 -9.20
C ASN A 34 -11.42 7.27 -9.94
N GLY A 35 -12.35 6.67 -9.20
CA GLY A 35 -13.59 6.13 -9.77
C GLY A 35 -14.47 7.20 -10.42
N GLN A 36 -14.56 8.38 -9.82
CA GLN A 36 -15.26 9.53 -10.44
C GLN A 36 -14.48 10.07 -11.65
N LEU A 37 -13.17 10.26 -11.52
CA LEU A 37 -12.32 10.73 -12.62
C LEU A 37 -12.44 9.80 -13.83
N SER A 38 -12.50 8.49 -13.63
CA SER A 38 -12.61 7.49 -14.70
C SER A 38 -13.84 7.68 -15.60
N ARG A 39 -14.91 8.29 -15.08
CA ARG A 39 -16.13 8.61 -15.84
C ARG A 39 -15.96 9.83 -16.76
N HIS A 40 -15.00 10.71 -16.45
CA HIS A 40 -14.73 11.93 -17.21
C HIS A 40 -13.63 11.74 -18.27
N VAL A 41 -12.70 10.80 -18.05
CA VAL A 41 -11.47 10.67 -18.85
C VAL A 41 -11.40 9.33 -19.63
N ALA A 42 -12.53 8.83 -20.08
CA ALA A 42 -12.64 7.62 -20.91
C ALA A 42 -12.11 6.32 -20.23
N GLY A 43 -12.17 6.21 -18.90
CA GLY A 43 -11.95 4.94 -18.21
C GLY A 43 -10.90 4.95 -17.11
N ALA A 44 -10.73 3.78 -16.51
CA ALA A 44 -9.88 3.61 -15.33
C ALA A 44 -8.38 3.79 -15.62
N ILE A 45 -7.91 3.39 -16.80
CA ILE A 45 -6.50 3.51 -17.18
C ILE A 45 -6.09 4.97 -17.32
N PRO A 46 -6.78 5.83 -18.09
CA PRO A 46 -6.49 7.26 -18.13
C PRO A 46 -6.62 7.95 -16.76
N ALA A 47 -7.60 7.56 -15.94
CA ALA A 47 -7.74 8.11 -14.59
C ALA A 47 -6.53 7.77 -13.71
N ALA A 48 -6.07 6.52 -13.74
CA ALA A 48 -4.87 6.09 -13.03
C ALA A 48 -3.63 6.85 -13.52
N MET A 49 -3.45 7.00 -14.85
CA MET A 49 -2.34 7.75 -15.44
C MET A 49 -2.31 9.20 -14.94
N ILE A 50 -3.45 9.91 -14.95
CA ILE A 50 -3.55 11.29 -14.46
C ILE A 50 -3.23 11.35 -12.96
N SER A 51 -3.77 10.44 -12.15
CA SER A 51 -3.48 10.35 -10.72
C SER A 51 -2.00 10.18 -10.42
N PHE A 52 -1.33 9.27 -11.14
CA PHE A 52 0.12 9.08 -11.01
C PHE A 52 0.91 10.30 -11.46
N LEU A 53 0.47 10.96 -12.54
CA LEU A 53 1.13 12.18 -13.02
C LEU A 53 1.07 13.29 -11.96
N VAL A 54 -0.11 13.53 -11.37
CA VAL A 54 -0.28 14.49 -10.28
C VAL A 54 0.60 14.13 -9.08
N GLY A 55 0.58 12.86 -8.66
CA GLY A 55 1.45 12.37 -7.58
C GLY A 55 2.94 12.54 -7.91
N THR A 56 3.35 12.27 -9.14
CA THR A 56 4.73 12.45 -9.59
C THR A 56 5.16 13.91 -9.53
N VAL A 57 4.32 14.85 -9.97
CA VAL A 57 4.61 16.29 -9.89
C VAL A 57 4.80 16.74 -8.44
N ILE A 58 3.93 16.27 -7.55
CA ILE A 58 4.03 16.58 -6.11
C ILE A 58 5.34 16.01 -5.53
N LEU A 59 5.67 14.75 -5.85
CA LEU A 59 6.90 14.11 -5.36
C LEU A 59 8.15 14.81 -5.90
N ILE A 60 8.16 15.24 -7.16
CA ILE A 60 9.27 16.03 -7.72
C ILE A 60 9.41 17.34 -6.96
N ALA A 61 8.32 18.06 -6.70
CA ALA A 61 8.36 19.32 -5.97
C ALA A 61 8.92 19.14 -4.53
N ILE A 62 8.47 18.09 -3.82
CA ILE A 62 8.98 17.76 -2.49
C ILE A 62 10.47 17.39 -2.54
N THR A 63 10.87 16.54 -3.50
CA THR A 63 12.24 16.08 -3.65
C THR A 63 13.20 17.24 -3.96
N LEU A 64 12.76 18.20 -4.79
CA LEU A 64 13.48 19.44 -5.05
C LEU A 64 13.60 20.30 -3.79
N ALA A 65 12.50 20.50 -3.06
CA ALA A 65 12.50 21.28 -1.83
C ALA A 65 13.42 20.67 -0.77
N MET A 66 13.49 19.35 -0.68
CA MET A 66 14.37 18.61 0.23
C MET A 66 15.81 18.48 -0.30
N ARG A 67 16.10 18.94 -1.52
CA ARG A 67 17.40 18.79 -2.19
C ARG A 67 17.88 17.33 -2.30
N GLN A 68 16.95 16.40 -2.53
CA GLN A 68 17.19 14.96 -2.58
C GLN A 68 16.98 14.36 -3.99
N MET A 69 17.16 15.16 -5.05
CA MET A 69 17.01 14.67 -6.41
C MET A 69 18.02 13.55 -6.70
N PRO A 70 17.54 12.38 -7.15
CA PRO A 70 18.41 11.28 -7.50
C PRO A 70 19.23 11.65 -8.75
N THR A 71 20.52 11.32 -8.71
CA THR A 71 21.39 11.47 -9.88
C THR A 71 21.22 10.29 -10.86
N VAL A 72 21.61 10.49 -12.12
CA VAL A 72 21.61 9.39 -13.11
C VAL A 72 22.44 8.20 -12.61
N GLN A 73 23.54 8.46 -11.93
CA GLN A 73 24.40 7.42 -11.37
C GLN A 73 23.67 6.63 -10.26
N THR A 74 22.95 7.31 -9.37
CA THR A 74 22.14 6.68 -8.32
C THR A 74 21.03 5.81 -8.92
N LEU A 75 20.38 6.28 -10.00
CA LEU A 75 19.36 5.49 -10.70
C LEU A 75 19.94 4.25 -11.39
N ARG A 76 21.13 4.34 -11.95
CA ARG A 76 21.82 3.20 -12.58
C ARG A 76 22.31 2.15 -11.58
N SER A 77 22.52 2.52 -10.32
CA SER A 77 22.89 1.58 -9.25
C SER A 77 21.70 0.81 -8.68
N ALA A 78 20.46 1.23 -8.99
CA ALA A 78 19.27 0.51 -8.59
C ALA A 78 19.11 -0.78 -9.40
N GLU A 79 18.75 -1.87 -8.72
CA GLU A 79 18.44 -3.13 -9.38
C GLU A 79 17.10 -3.04 -10.11
N SER A 80 16.99 -3.65 -11.29
CA SER A 80 15.82 -3.53 -12.16
C SER A 80 14.50 -3.91 -11.47
N TRP A 81 14.51 -4.90 -10.58
CA TRP A 81 13.31 -5.32 -9.85
C TRP A 81 12.80 -4.24 -8.89
N GLN A 82 13.68 -3.37 -8.34
CA GLN A 82 13.28 -2.28 -7.44
C GLN A 82 12.42 -1.23 -8.15
N LEU A 83 12.55 -1.12 -9.47
CA LEU A 83 11.74 -0.22 -10.28
C LEU A 83 10.32 -0.77 -10.57
N THR A 84 10.09 -2.06 -10.34
CA THR A 84 8.78 -2.68 -10.59
C THR A 84 7.68 -2.23 -9.61
N GLY A 85 8.04 -1.60 -8.50
CA GLY A 85 7.08 -1.04 -7.55
C GLY A 85 6.06 -0.09 -8.19
N GLY A 86 6.49 0.72 -9.16
CA GLY A 86 5.60 1.58 -9.94
C GLY A 86 4.56 0.79 -10.77
N MET A 87 4.96 -0.35 -11.33
CA MET A 87 4.05 -1.23 -12.09
C MET A 87 2.99 -1.84 -11.17
N LEU A 88 3.40 -2.31 -9.98
CA LEU A 88 2.48 -2.85 -8.97
C LEU A 88 1.50 -1.77 -8.49
N GLY A 89 1.96 -0.55 -8.28
CA GLY A 89 1.12 0.59 -7.96
C GLY A 89 0.10 0.89 -9.06
N ALA A 90 0.52 0.88 -10.34
CA ALA A 90 -0.37 1.10 -11.47
C ALA A 90 -1.45 0.02 -11.55
N PHE A 91 -1.08 -1.26 -11.39
CA PHE A 91 -2.03 -2.37 -11.31
C PHE A 91 -3.07 -2.15 -10.20
N PHE A 92 -2.62 -1.80 -8.99
CA PHE A 92 -3.51 -1.52 -7.86
C PHE A 92 -4.47 -0.38 -8.18
N LEU A 93 -3.98 0.76 -8.68
CA LEU A 93 -4.79 1.95 -8.92
C LEU A 93 -5.84 1.74 -10.00
N VAL A 94 -5.48 1.05 -11.11
CA VAL A 94 -6.43 0.66 -12.17
C VAL A 94 -7.50 -0.29 -11.61
N SER A 95 -7.06 -1.31 -10.86
CA SER A 95 -7.98 -2.26 -10.21
C SER A 95 -8.94 -1.57 -9.25
N ALA A 96 -8.44 -0.62 -8.45
CA ALA A 96 -9.25 0.17 -7.52
C ALA A 96 -10.30 1.03 -8.24
N ALA A 97 -9.90 1.70 -9.32
CA ALA A 97 -10.83 2.54 -10.11
C ALA A 97 -11.92 1.72 -10.81
N ILE A 98 -11.64 0.46 -11.17
CA ILE A 98 -12.60 -0.44 -11.80
C ILE A 98 -13.52 -1.09 -10.75
N ALA A 99 -12.93 -1.68 -9.71
CA ALA A 99 -13.63 -2.52 -8.75
C ALA A 99 -14.34 -1.72 -7.65
N GLY A 100 -13.69 -0.71 -7.10
CA GLY A 100 -14.22 0.06 -5.96
C GLY A 100 -15.64 0.59 -6.17
N PRO A 101 -15.94 1.30 -7.28
CA PRO A 101 -17.29 1.80 -7.55
C PRO A 101 -18.34 0.71 -7.79
N ARG A 102 -17.92 -0.50 -8.19
CA ARG A 102 -18.82 -1.62 -8.53
C ARG A 102 -19.23 -2.44 -7.33
N ILE A 103 -18.29 -2.70 -6.41
CA ILE A 103 -18.53 -3.59 -5.27
C ILE A 103 -18.73 -2.83 -3.96
N GLY A 104 -18.57 -1.51 -3.97
CA GLY A 104 -18.67 -0.64 -2.80
C GLY A 104 -17.38 -0.54 -2.01
N ALA A 105 -17.20 0.58 -1.32
CA ALA A 105 -15.94 0.92 -0.66
C ALA A 105 -15.57 -0.07 0.46
N VAL A 106 -16.54 -0.47 1.27
CA VAL A 106 -16.29 -1.34 2.44
C VAL A 106 -15.80 -2.72 1.99
N LEU A 107 -16.50 -3.35 1.03
CA LEU A 107 -16.12 -4.68 0.53
C LEU A 107 -14.80 -4.61 -0.24
N PHE A 108 -14.59 -3.55 -1.05
CA PHE A 108 -13.34 -3.36 -1.78
C PHE A 108 -12.14 -3.28 -0.82
N ILE A 109 -12.21 -2.42 0.20
CA ILE A 109 -11.10 -2.25 1.16
C ILE A 109 -10.89 -3.53 1.99
N ALA A 110 -11.95 -4.22 2.37
CA ALA A 110 -11.83 -5.48 3.11
C ALA A 110 -11.07 -6.56 2.28
N LEU A 111 -11.38 -6.68 0.98
CA LEU A 111 -10.68 -7.60 0.07
C LEU A 111 -9.21 -7.18 -0.15
N VAL A 112 -8.96 -5.88 -0.34
CA VAL A 112 -7.59 -5.35 -0.47
C VAL A 112 -6.78 -5.65 0.78
N LEU A 113 -7.34 -5.41 1.97
CA LEU A 113 -6.69 -5.68 3.24
C LEU A 113 -6.36 -7.16 3.41
N ALA A 114 -7.28 -8.05 3.06
CA ALA A 114 -7.03 -9.50 3.10
C ALA A 114 -5.86 -9.90 2.19
N GLY A 115 -5.83 -9.37 0.95
CA GLY A 115 -4.74 -9.60 0.01
C GLY A 115 -3.40 -9.05 0.51
N GLN A 116 -3.39 -7.83 1.04
CA GLN A 116 -2.20 -7.20 1.61
C GLN A 116 -1.64 -7.98 2.80
N LEU A 117 -2.49 -8.39 3.73
CA LEU A 117 -2.05 -9.17 4.90
C LEU A 117 -1.56 -10.56 4.53
N THR A 118 -2.17 -11.21 3.54
CA THR A 118 -1.69 -12.50 3.03
C THR A 118 -0.30 -12.35 2.42
N MET A 119 -0.09 -11.35 1.56
CA MET A 119 1.22 -11.08 0.98
C MET A 119 2.24 -10.65 2.04
N ALA A 120 1.85 -9.79 2.99
CA ALA A 120 2.72 -9.37 4.09
C ALA A 120 3.18 -10.56 4.94
N LEU A 121 2.30 -11.54 5.20
CA LEU A 121 2.65 -12.76 5.92
C LEU A 121 3.74 -13.56 5.19
N LEU A 122 3.68 -13.64 3.85
CA LEU A 122 4.71 -14.31 3.05
C LEU A 122 6.01 -13.51 3.04
N LEU A 123 5.94 -12.19 2.87
CA LEU A 123 7.12 -11.31 2.89
C LEU A 123 7.85 -11.38 4.22
N ASP A 124 7.10 -11.32 5.32
CA ASP A 124 7.65 -11.44 6.67
C ASP A 124 8.24 -12.84 6.91
N HIS A 125 7.57 -13.90 6.43
CA HIS A 125 8.04 -15.27 6.67
C HIS A 125 9.41 -15.53 6.05
N PHE A 126 9.63 -15.02 4.85
CA PHE A 126 10.85 -15.24 4.07
C PHE A 126 11.84 -14.06 4.15
N GLY A 127 11.50 -12.98 4.83
CA GLY A 127 12.34 -11.76 4.89
C GLY A 127 12.54 -11.10 3.52
N TRP A 128 11.58 -11.27 2.57
CA TRP A 128 11.70 -10.74 1.22
C TRP A 128 11.47 -9.22 1.16
N ALA A 129 11.97 -8.60 0.08
CA ALA A 129 11.81 -7.19 -0.22
C ALA A 129 12.28 -6.24 0.90
N GLY A 130 13.24 -6.67 1.72
CA GLY A 130 13.80 -5.85 2.81
C GLY A 130 12.98 -5.84 4.10
N PHE A 131 11.91 -6.65 4.19
CA PHE A 131 11.16 -6.83 5.44
C PHE A 131 11.95 -7.68 6.44
N ARG A 132 11.71 -7.43 7.73
CA ARG A 132 12.30 -8.23 8.80
C ARG A 132 11.66 -9.61 8.81
N GLU A 133 12.51 -10.66 8.84
CA GLU A 133 12.02 -12.03 8.97
C GLU A 133 11.22 -12.21 10.27
N SER A 134 10.00 -12.70 10.13
CA SER A 134 9.09 -12.98 11.23
C SER A 134 8.23 -14.20 10.89
N PRO A 135 8.52 -15.37 11.46
CA PRO A 135 7.83 -16.62 11.13
C PRO A 135 6.30 -16.54 11.24
N VAL A 136 5.63 -17.33 10.42
CA VAL A 136 4.19 -17.53 10.51
C VAL A 136 3.83 -18.15 11.85
N THR A 137 2.87 -17.54 12.55
CA THR A 137 2.32 -18.06 13.81
C THR A 137 0.84 -18.38 13.65
N LEU A 138 0.31 -19.26 14.51
CA LEU A 138 -1.13 -19.57 14.54
C LEU A 138 -1.97 -18.32 14.77
N GLY A 139 -1.49 -17.35 15.55
CA GLY A 139 -2.15 -16.08 15.77
C GLY A 139 -2.27 -15.24 14.49
N LYS A 140 -1.21 -15.17 13.67
CA LYS A 140 -1.23 -14.48 12.36
C LYS A 140 -2.22 -15.13 11.40
N ILE A 141 -2.23 -16.47 11.33
CA ILE A 141 -3.19 -17.24 10.50
C ILE A 141 -4.62 -17.00 11.01
N GLY A 142 -4.86 -17.10 12.30
CA GLY A 142 -6.17 -16.85 12.92
C GLY A 142 -6.68 -15.44 12.64
N GLY A 143 -5.82 -14.42 12.71
CA GLY A 143 -6.15 -13.05 12.37
C GLY A 143 -6.62 -12.90 10.91
N ILE A 144 -5.93 -13.51 9.95
CA ILE A 144 -6.32 -13.50 8.54
C ILE A 144 -7.66 -14.23 8.34
N LEU A 145 -7.85 -15.37 8.98
CA LEU A 145 -9.13 -16.11 8.90
C LEU A 145 -10.31 -15.28 9.43
N LEU A 146 -10.14 -14.56 10.53
CA LEU A 146 -11.16 -13.64 11.06
C LEU A 146 -11.52 -12.53 10.07
N ILE A 147 -10.53 -12.00 9.33
CA ILE A 147 -10.78 -11.02 8.28
C ILE A 147 -11.61 -11.64 7.15
N VAL A 148 -11.29 -12.87 6.72
CA VAL A 148 -12.06 -13.57 5.68
C VAL A 148 -13.51 -13.79 6.14
N VAL A 149 -13.73 -14.16 7.38
CA VAL A 149 -15.08 -14.27 7.97
C VAL A 149 -15.77 -12.90 7.96
N GLY A 150 -15.08 -11.83 8.37
CA GLY A 150 -15.61 -10.47 8.33
C GLY A 150 -16.02 -10.03 6.91
N ILE A 151 -15.21 -10.34 5.90
CA ILE A 151 -15.53 -10.07 4.47
C ILE A 151 -16.81 -10.81 4.06
N TRP A 152 -16.95 -12.08 4.46
CA TRP A 152 -18.15 -12.84 4.18
C TRP A 152 -19.40 -12.23 4.82
N MET A 153 -19.29 -11.73 6.07
CA MET A 153 -20.38 -11.01 6.74
C MET A 153 -20.72 -9.70 6.02
N ILE A 154 -19.73 -8.88 5.67
CA ILE A 154 -19.92 -7.63 4.92
C ILE A 154 -20.64 -7.86 3.59
N ARG A 155 -20.31 -8.95 2.89
CA ARG A 155 -20.92 -9.28 1.61
C ARG A 155 -22.41 -9.67 1.74
N ARG A 156 -22.82 -10.17 2.89
CA ARG A 156 -24.20 -10.65 3.12
C ARG A 156 -25.13 -9.58 3.72
N GLY A 157 -24.58 -8.56 4.38
CA GLY A 157 -25.35 -7.45 4.96
C GLY A 157 -25.55 -6.36 3.94
#